data_bc2ef068af51ef258ae768132ea83d38
#
_entry.id   bc2ef068af51ef258ae768132ea83d38
#
_cell.length_a   1.000
_cell.length_b   1.000
_cell.length_c   1.000
_cell.angle_alpha   90.00
_cell.angle_beta   90.00
_cell.angle_gamma   90.00
#
_symmetry.space_group_name_H-M   'P 1'
#
loop_
_entity.id
_entity.type
_entity.pdbx_description
1 polymer ?
#
loop_
_entity_poly.entity_id
_entity_poly.type
_entity_poly.pdbx_seq_one_letter_code
_entity_poly.pdbx_strand_id
1 'polypeptide(L)'
;MQVKEKNMLSDSALELDSARRLLEVIQGMLSQGLTSLKVSCTVEGKLDSELLDDYQFSSYQIAFSVAEIAAAKSFLHYCKESTENSYETAFALLFTCDTLDNVMGRLKKIALDVGIELESLTTLENSAEYRNVLKHNRPSVISALGSLIINEKFDRLRSGLDDE
;
A
#
# COMPACT_ATOMS: atom_id res chain seq x y z
N MET A 1 26.01 -10.27 18.99
CA MET A 1 24.83 -9.40 18.97
C MET A 1 24.81 -8.49 17.74
N GLN A 2 25.86 -7.74 17.42
CA GLN A 2 25.92 -6.79 16.30
C GLN A 2 25.68 -7.38 14.89
N VAL A 3 26.03 -8.63 14.61
CA VAL A 3 25.85 -9.26 13.27
C VAL A 3 24.37 -9.60 13.02
N LYS A 4 23.59 -9.97 14.05
CA LYS A 4 22.14 -10.24 13.93
C LYS A 4 21.34 -8.94 13.69
N GLU A 5 21.68 -7.86 14.38
CA GLU A 5 21.06 -6.56 14.21
C GLU A 5 21.32 -5.96 12.81
N LYS A 6 22.55 -6.11 12.30
CA LYS A 6 22.90 -5.62 10.97
C LYS A 6 22.17 -6.37 9.84
N ASN A 7 21.91 -7.67 10.00
CA ASN A 7 21.13 -8.46 9.04
C ASN A 7 19.63 -8.11 9.11
N MET A 8 19.07 -7.87 10.29
CA MET A 8 17.66 -7.44 10.42
C MET A 8 17.40 -6.07 9.78
N LEU A 9 18.32 -5.11 9.94
CA LEU A 9 18.20 -3.78 9.34
C LEU A 9 18.36 -3.82 7.81
N SER A 10 19.20 -4.68 7.27
CA SER A 10 19.32 -4.84 5.82
C SER A 10 18.11 -5.50 5.20
N ASP A 11 17.48 -6.46 5.88
CA ASP A 11 16.28 -7.13 5.40
C ASP A 11 15.06 -6.18 5.40
N SER A 12 14.90 -5.36 6.46
CA SER A 12 13.79 -4.41 6.53
C SER A 12 13.86 -3.30 5.47
N ALA A 13 15.05 -2.78 5.17
CA ALA A 13 15.22 -1.79 4.11
C ALA A 13 14.88 -2.35 2.73
N LEU A 14 15.26 -3.61 2.46
CA LEU A 14 14.92 -4.30 1.21
C LEU A 14 13.42 -4.55 1.09
N GLU A 15 12.75 -4.88 2.20
CA GLU A 15 11.31 -5.09 2.25
C GLU A 15 10.54 -3.78 1.99
N LEU A 16 10.94 -2.67 2.61
CA LEU A 16 10.36 -1.35 2.35
C LEU A 16 10.52 -0.93 0.87
N ASP A 17 11.68 -1.16 0.28
CA ASP A 17 11.93 -0.84 -1.13
C ASP A 17 11.10 -1.75 -2.06
N SER A 18 10.88 -3.02 -1.72
CA SER A 18 10.02 -3.93 -2.47
C SER A 18 8.55 -3.51 -2.39
N ALA A 19 8.07 -3.18 -1.19
CA ALA A 19 6.72 -2.66 -0.98
C ALA A 19 6.47 -1.37 -1.79
N ARG A 20 7.43 -0.46 -1.80
CA ARG A 20 7.36 0.79 -2.56
C ARG A 20 7.30 0.53 -4.07
N ARG A 21 8.13 -0.36 -4.61
CA ARG A 21 8.11 -0.72 -6.04
C ARG A 21 6.75 -1.30 -6.46
N LEU A 22 6.15 -2.16 -5.65
CA LEU A 22 4.81 -2.69 -5.92
C LEU A 22 3.75 -1.58 -5.97
N LEU A 23 3.77 -0.64 -5.03
CA LEU A 23 2.88 0.51 -5.07
C LEU A 23 3.10 1.38 -6.31
N GLU A 24 4.33 1.51 -6.80
CA GLU A 24 4.65 2.24 -8.04
C GLU A 24 4.09 1.52 -9.28
N VAL A 25 4.20 0.20 -9.35
CA VAL A 25 3.63 -0.61 -10.43
C VAL A 25 2.11 -0.45 -10.48
N ILE A 26 1.43 -0.60 -9.34
CA ILE A 26 -0.03 -0.47 -9.25
C ILE A 26 -0.48 0.96 -9.55
N GLN A 27 0.27 1.96 -9.10
CA GLN A 27 -0.01 3.36 -9.46
C GLN A 27 0.10 3.60 -10.96
N GLY A 28 1.04 2.95 -11.64
CA GLY A 28 1.14 2.96 -13.11
C GLY A 28 -0.13 2.40 -13.78
N MET A 29 -0.63 1.26 -13.30
CA MET A 29 -1.89 0.68 -13.79
C MET A 29 -3.09 1.60 -13.55
N LEU A 30 -3.19 2.22 -12.39
CA LEU A 30 -4.24 3.21 -12.10
C LEU A 30 -4.16 4.43 -13.01
N SER A 31 -2.97 4.92 -13.30
CA SER A 31 -2.75 6.05 -14.21
C SER A 31 -3.17 5.71 -15.64
N GLN A 32 -2.91 4.48 -16.08
CA GLN A 32 -3.39 3.97 -17.36
C GLN A 32 -4.92 3.89 -17.39
N GLY A 33 -5.54 3.31 -16.35
CA GLY A 33 -6.99 3.25 -16.22
C GLY A 33 -7.65 4.62 -16.19
N LEU A 34 -7.06 5.59 -15.48
CA LEU A 34 -7.54 6.97 -15.45
C LEU A 34 -7.47 7.63 -16.84
N THR A 35 -6.40 7.36 -17.58
CA THR A 35 -6.25 7.88 -18.96
C THR A 35 -7.31 7.30 -19.88
N SER A 36 -7.56 5.99 -19.81
CA SER A 36 -8.61 5.31 -20.56
C SER A 36 -9.98 5.87 -20.22
N LEU A 37 -10.29 6.02 -18.94
CA LEU A 37 -11.54 6.60 -18.46
C LEU A 37 -11.74 8.02 -18.98
N LYS A 38 -10.70 8.86 -18.91
CA LYS A 38 -10.75 10.22 -19.46
C LYS A 38 -11.07 10.23 -20.95
N VAL A 39 -10.50 9.31 -21.72
CA VAL A 39 -10.80 9.19 -23.17
C VAL A 39 -12.26 8.80 -23.37
N SER A 40 -12.76 7.81 -22.62
CA SER A 40 -14.15 7.35 -22.72
C SER A 40 -15.19 8.41 -22.33
N CYS A 41 -14.84 9.34 -21.43
CA CYS A 41 -15.72 10.41 -20.98
C CYS A 41 -15.48 11.73 -21.71
N THR A 42 -14.76 11.75 -22.83
CA THR A 42 -14.44 12.99 -23.56
C THR A 42 -15.12 13.00 -24.93
N VAL A 43 -15.93 14.02 -25.20
CA VAL A 43 -16.57 14.30 -26.50
C VAL A 43 -16.04 15.64 -27.03
N GLU A 44 -15.56 15.69 -28.25
CA GLU A 44 -14.98 16.88 -28.86
C GLU A 44 -13.94 17.64 -28.03
N GLY A 45 -13.13 16.87 -27.27
CA GLY A 45 -12.06 17.42 -26.42
C GLY A 45 -12.53 17.98 -25.07
N LYS A 46 -13.81 17.82 -24.71
CA LYS A 46 -14.39 18.23 -23.42
C LYS A 46 -14.93 17.03 -22.67
N LEU A 47 -14.78 17.06 -21.34
CA LEU A 47 -15.42 16.06 -20.49
C LEU A 47 -16.95 16.20 -20.61
N ASP A 48 -17.60 15.08 -20.84
CA ASP A 48 -19.04 14.92 -20.88
C ASP A 48 -19.56 14.43 -19.54
N SER A 49 -20.51 15.13 -18.93
CA SER A 49 -21.03 14.82 -17.60
C SER A 49 -21.88 13.57 -17.57
N GLU A 50 -22.64 13.27 -18.64
CA GLU A 50 -23.50 12.09 -18.70
C GLU A 50 -22.64 10.85 -18.82
N LEU A 51 -21.60 10.86 -19.69
CA LEU A 51 -20.64 9.77 -19.77
C LEU A 51 -19.85 9.58 -18.46
N LEU A 52 -19.53 10.67 -17.76
CA LEU A 52 -18.84 10.58 -16.48
C LEU A 52 -19.72 9.94 -15.40
N ASP A 53 -21.03 10.18 -15.42
CA ASP A 53 -22.00 9.57 -14.53
C ASP A 53 -22.11 8.05 -14.76
N ASP A 54 -22.03 7.59 -16.02
CA ASP A 54 -21.99 6.18 -16.37
C ASP A 54 -20.76 5.46 -15.77
N TYR A 55 -19.64 6.17 -15.67
CA TYR A 55 -18.39 5.65 -15.08
C TYR A 55 -18.17 6.07 -13.62
N GLN A 56 -19.20 6.54 -12.92
CA GLN A 56 -19.08 7.04 -11.54
C GLN A 56 -18.46 6.00 -10.60
N PHE A 57 -18.89 4.73 -10.69
CA PHE A 57 -18.35 3.66 -9.87
C PHE A 57 -16.84 3.49 -10.10
N SER A 58 -16.39 3.40 -11.35
CA SER A 58 -14.98 3.22 -11.70
C SER A 58 -14.14 4.43 -11.30
N SER A 59 -14.68 5.63 -11.45
CA SER A 59 -14.05 6.88 -11.00
C SER A 59 -13.78 6.89 -9.50
N TYR A 60 -14.77 6.48 -8.68
CA TYR A 60 -14.59 6.37 -7.24
C TYR A 60 -13.56 5.31 -6.86
N GLN A 61 -13.58 4.13 -7.50
CA GLN A 61 -12.60 3.09 -7.21
C GLN A 61 -11.17 3.57 -7.49
N ILE A 62 -10.95 4.29 -8.59
CA ILE A 62 -9.64 4.90 -8.91
C ILE A 62 -9.26 5.95 -7.86
N ALA A 63 -10.16 6.88 -7.53
CA ALA A 63 -9.87 7.95 -6.57
C ALA A 63 -9.46 7.42 -5.20
N PHE A 64 -10.21 6.45 -4.65
CA PHE A 64 -9.87 5.80 -3.39
C PHE A 64 -8.53 5.06 -3.46
N SER A 65 -8.28 4.35 -4.55
CA SER A 65 -7.02 3.62 -4.74
C SER A 65 -5.82 4.55 -4.79
N VAL A 66 -5.93 5.68 -5.48
CA VAL A 66 -4.87 6.70 -5.53
C VAL A 66 -4.59 7.27 -4.14
N ALA A 67 -5.64 7.58 -3.36
CA ALA A 67 -5.50 8.12 -2.01
C ALA A 67 -4.82 7.11 -1.06
N GLU A 68 -5.22 5.84 -1.09
CA GLU A 68 -4.62 4.79 -0.26
C GLU A 68 -3.15 4.53 -0.64
N ILE A 69 -2.82 4.50 -1.93
CA ILE A 69 -1.43 4.37 -2.38
C ILE A 69 -0.58 5.56 -1.94
N ALA A 70 -1.11 6.77 -2.03
CA ALA A 70 -0.40 7.97 -1.56
C ALA A 70 -0.11 7.90 -0.06
N ALA A 71 -1.09 7.48 0.75
CA ALA A 71 -0.93 7.29 2.18
C ALA A 71 0.14 6.23 2.50
N ALA A 72 0.09 5.06 1.83
CA ALA A 72 1.06 3.99 2.02
C ALA A 72 2.48 4.43 1.64
N LYS A 73 2.64 5.12 0.52
CA LYS A 73 3.94 5.68 0.10
C LYS A 73 4.50 6.69 1.11
N SER A 74 3.65 7.57 1.64
CA SER A 74 4.06 8.55 2.65
C SER A 74 4.52 7.85 3.93
N PHE A 75 3.83 6.80 4.35
CA PHE A 75 4.21 6.03 5.53
C PHE A 75 5.54 5.27 5.33
N LEU A 76 5.72 4.61 4.18
CA LEU A 76 6.99 3.96 3.85
C LEU A 76 8.16 4.95 3.77
N HIS A 77 7.91 6.17 3.27
CA HIS A 77 8.92 7.22 3.22
C HIS A 77 9.31 7.69 4.63
N TYR A 78 8.34 7.94 5.49
CA TYR A 78 8.56 8.29 6.89
C TYR A 78 9.42 7.23 7.59
N CYS A 79 9.10 5.94 7.44
CA CYS A 79 9.87 4.86 8.06
C CYS A 79 11.31 4.74 7.51
N LYS A 80 11.55 5.13 6.25
CA LYS A 80 12.90 5.13 5.68
C LYS A 80 13.80 6.22 6.26
N GLU A 81 13.22 7.34 6.65
CA GLU A 81 13.94 8.46 7.26
C GLU A 81 14.10 8.29 8.79
N SER A 82 13.24 7.52 9.42
CA SER A 82 13.26 7.24 10.85
C SER A 82 14.19 6.05 11.13
N THR A 83 15.32 6.29 11.78
CA THR A 83 16.33 5.24 12.04
C THR A 83 16.06 4.39 13.28
N GLU A 84 15.00 4.65 14.05
CA GLU A 84 14.90 4.15 15.43
C GLU A 84 13.76 3.16 15.72
N ASN A 85 12.77 2.96 14.85
CA ASN A 85 11.56 2.21 15.26
C ASN A 85 11.26 0.99 14.38
N SER A 86 11.61 -0.19 14.84
CA SER A 86 11.31 -1.46 14.17
C SER A 86 9.80 -1.75 14.04
N TYR A 87 8.96 -1.29 15.00
CA TYR A 87 7.51 -1.49 14.95
C TYR A 87 6.83 -0.58 13.92
N GLU A 88 7.31 0.66 13.72
CA GLU A 88 6.78 1.56 12.69
C GLU A 88 6.99 0.97 11.29
N THR A 89 8.17 0.39 11.04
CA THR A 89 8.46 -0.32 9.79
C THR A 89 7.50 -1.51 9.59
N ALA A 90 7.29 -2.33 10.61
CA ALA A 90 6.36 -3.46 10.54
C ALA A 90 4.92 -2.99 10.30
N PHE A 91 4.52 -1.86 10.91
CA PHE A 91 3.20 -1.27 10.74
C PHE A 91 3.03 -0.69 9.32
N ALA A 92 4.05 -0.02 8.78
CA ALA A 92 4.03 0.49 7.41
C ALA A 92 3.94 -0.64 6.37
N LEU A 93 4.64 -1.75 6.59
CA LEU A 93 4.54 -2.94 5.73
C LEU A 93 3.16 -3.58 5.82
N LEU A 94 2.58 -3.72 7.02
CA LEU A 94 1.22 -4.22 7.21
C LEU A 94 0.20 -3.32 6.50
N PHE A 95 0.27 -2.01 6.72
CA PHE A 95 -0.60 -1.04 6.04
C PHE A 95 -0.47 -1.10 4.52
N THR A 96 0.75 -1.29 4.01
CA THR A 96 0.99 -1.47 2.57
C THR A 96 0.36 -2.76 2.06
N CYS A 97 0.40 -3.87 2.82
CA CYS A 97 -0.29 -5.11 2.45
C CYS A 97 -1.80 -4.90 2.31
N ASP A 98 -2.43 -4.25 3.28
CA ASP A 98 -3.87 -3.94 3.23
C ASP A 98 -4.20 -3.04 2.04
N THR A 99 -3.36 -2.04 1.77
CA THR A 99 -3.49 -1.17 0.60
C THR A 99 -3.40 -1.96 -0.70
N LEU A 100 -2.42 -2.86 -0.84
CA LEU A 100 -2.25 -3.70 -2.02
C LEU A 100 -3.48 -4.58 -2.26
N ASP A 101 -3.97 -5.27 -1.24
CA ASP A 101 -5.14 -6.14 -1.34
C ASP A 101 -6.40 -5.35 -1.72
N ASN A 102 -6.64 -4.21 -1.08
CA ASN A 102 -7.78 -3.36 -1.36
C ASN A 102 -7.74 -2.80 -2.79
N VAL A 103 -6.59 -2.27 -3.21
CA VAL A 103 -6.44 -1.68 -4.54
C VAL A 103 -6.52 -2.74 -5.63
N MET A 104 -5.89 -3.90 -5.46
CA MET A 104 -5.99 -5.01 -6.41
C MET A 104 -7.43 -5.52 -6.54
N GLY A 105 -8.15 -5.63 -5.42
CA GLY A 105 -9.57 -6.01 -5.43
C GLY A 105 -10.44 -4.99 -6.17
N ARG A 106 -10.16 -3.68 -6.04
CA ARG A 106 -10.86 -2.62 -6.79
C ARG A 106 -10.52 -2.65 -8.27
N LEU A 107 -9.23 -2.74 -8.62
CA LEU A 107 -8.79 -2.81 -10.02
C LEU A 107 -9.42 -3.96 -10.77
N LYS A 108 -9.52 -5.14 -10.17
CA LYS A 108 -10.20 -6.30 -10.78
C LYS A 108 -11.67 -6.03 -11.10
N LYS A 109 -12.37 -5.27 -10.26
CA LYS A 109 -13.79 -4.94 -10.46
C LYS A 109 -14.02 -3.98 -11.62
N ILE A 110 -13.08 -3.08 -11.86
CA ILE A 110 -13.21 -2.03 -12.87
C ILE A 110 -12.33 -2.26 -14.11
N ALA A 111 -11.55 -3.33 -14.13
CA ALA A 111 -10.53 -3.58 -15.15
C ALA A 111 -11.05 -3.44 -16.58
N LEU A 112 -12.22 -4.03 -16.87
CA LEU A 112 -12.85 -3.96 -18.19
C LEU A 112 -13.32 -2.54 -18.54
N ASP A 113 -13.85 -1.80 -17.57
CA ASP A 113 -14.36 -0.44 -17.79
C ASP A 113 -13.23 0.54 -18.12
N VAL A 114 -12.06 0.31 -17.54
CA VAL A 114 -10.92 1.22 -17.63
C VAL A 114 -9.76 0.68 -18.49
N GLY A 115 -10.00 -0.39 -19.25
CA GLY A 115 -9.03 -0.94 -20.20
C GLY A 115 -7.75 -1.50 -19.56
N ILE A 116 -7.86 -2.05 -18.33
CA ILE A 116 -6.77 -2.76 -17.66
C ILE A 116 -6.91 -4.25 -17.94
N GLU A 117 -5.85 -4.90 -18.39
CA GLU A 117 -5.83 -6.33 -18.65
C GLU A 117 -5.83 -7.12 -17.33
N LEU A 118 -6.82 -8.00 -17.13
CA LEU A 118 -6.91 -8.87 -15.96
C LEU A 118 -5.70 -9.79 -15.81
N GLU A 119 -5.09 -10.20 -16.93
CA GLU A 119 -3.88 -11.02 -16.93
C GLU A 119 -2.69 -10.28 -16.30
N SER A 120 -2.55 -8.98 -16.55
CA SER A 120 -1.53 -8.15 -15.94
C SER A 120 -1.68 -8.08 -14.41
N LEU A 121 -2.91 -7.96 -13.91
CA LEU A 121 -3.20 -8.00 -12.47
C LEU A 121 -2.87 -9.36 -11.87
N THR A 122 -3.27 -10.45 -12.54
CA THR A 122 -3.00 -11.82 -12.10
C THR A 122 -1.50 -12.11 -12.09
N THR A 123 -0.77 -11.65 -13.10
CA THR A 123 0.68 -11.79 -13.19
C THR A 123 1.37 -11.08 -12.02
N LEU A 124 0.94 -9.86 -11.69
CA LEU A 124 1.47 -9.12 -10.55
C LEU A 124 1.23 -9.87 -9.23
N GLU A 125 0.01 -10.35 -8.98
CA GLU A 125 -0.33 -11.12 -7.77
C GLU A 125 0.49 -12.41 -7.63
N ASN A 126 0.79 -13.05 -8.75
CA ASN A 126 1.60 -14.27 -8.79
C ASN A 126 3.10 -14.00 -8.70
N SER A 127 3.54 -12.76 -8.72
CA SER A 127 4.96 -12.42 -8.60
C SER A 127 5.51 -12.81 -7.22
N ALA A 128 6.79 -13.16 -7.18
CA ALA A 128 7.46 -13.46 -5.91
C ALA A 128 7.52 -12.24 -4.99
N GLU A 129 7.66 -11.06 -5.59
CA GLU A 129 7.73 -9.78 -4.86
C GLU A 129 6.41 -9.47 -4.16
N TYR A 130 5.28 -9.58 -4.86
CA TYR A 130 3.95 -9.38 -4.28
C TYR A 130 3.69 -10.36 -3.12
N ARG A 131 3.94 -11.66 -3.34
CA ARG A 131 3.78 -12.67 -2.28
C ARG A 131 4.70 -12.47 -1.09
N ASN A 132 5.91 -11.95 -1.30
CA ASN A 132 6.83 -11.65 -0.19
C ASN A 132 6.33 -10.49 0.67
N VAL A 133 5.81 -9.43 0.06
CA VAL A 133 5.23 -8.31 0.82
C VAL A 133 3.98 -8.76 1.58
N LEU A 134 3.09 -9.54 0.98
CA LEU A 134 1.87 -10.04 1.63
C LEU A 134 2.13 -10.94 2.87
N LYS A 135 3.34 -11.45 3.07
CA LYS A 135 3.69 -12.20 4.30
C LYS A 135 3.50 -11.37 5.57
N HIS A 136 3.58 -10.04 5.46
CA HIS A 136 3.40 -9.15 6.62
C HIS A 136 1.94 -9.07 7.08
N ASN A 137 0.96 -9.46 6.27
CA ASN A 137 -0.46 -9.52 6.64
C ASN A 137 -0.89 -10.87 7.27
N ARG A 138 0.05 -11.65 7.81
CA ARG A 138 -0.29 -12.90 8.50
C ARG A 138 -0.81 -12.63 9.91
N PRO A 139 -1.80 -13.39 10.39
CA PRO A 139 -2.34 -13.23 11.74
C PRO A 139 -1.25 -13.27 12.84
N SER A 140 -0.21 -14.09 12.67
CA SER A 140 0.91 -14.16 13.59
C SER A 140 1.73 -12.88 13.65
N VAL A 141 1.93 -12.20 12.51
CA VAL A 141 2.65 -10.91 12.40
C VAL A 141 1.81 -9.80 13.02
N ILE A 142 0.52 -9.75 12.72
CA ILE A 142 -0.42 -8.78 13.29
C ILE A 142 -0.48 -8.91 14.81
N SER A 143 -0.59 -10.14 15.33
CA SER A 143 -0.62 -10.40 16.77
C SER A 143 0.70 -10.01 17.46
N ALA A 144 1.84 -10.31 16.84
CA ALA A 144 3.15 -9.93 17.37
C ALA A 144 3.32 -8.40 17.40
N LEU A 145 2.90 -7.71 16.34
CA LEU A 145 2.94 -6.26 16.24
C LEU A 145 2.03 -5.61 17.31
N GLY A 146 0.81 -6.11 17.47
CA GLY A 146 -0.10 -5.65 18.52
C GLY A 146 0.51 -5.78 19.93
N SER A 147 1.20 -6.89 20.21
CA SER A 147 1.87 -7.11 21.49
C SER A 147 3.04 -6.14 21.70
N LEU A 148 3.81 -5.84 20.66
CA LEU A 148 4.91 -4.86 20.73
C LEU A 148 4.38 -3.45 21.04
N ILE A 149 3.32 -3.01 20.36
CA ILE A 149 2.70 -1.68 20.57
C ILE A 149 2.19 -1.55 22.01
N ILE A 150 1.52 -2.58 22.53
CA ILE A 150 1.00 -2.56 23.90
C ILE A 150 2.15 -2.42 24.90
N ASN A 151 3.18 -3.24 24.78
CA ASN A 151 4.31 -3.23 25.69
C ASN A 151 5.04 -1.86 25.66
N GLU A 152 5.33 -1.33 24.49
CA GLU A 152 6.02 -0.04 24.36
C GLU A 152 5.19 1.13 24.92
N LYS A 153 3.87 1.11 24.68
CA LYS A 153 2.97 2.13 25.24
C LYS A 153 2.94 2.09 26.77
N PHE A 154 2.94 0.89 27.35
CA PHE A 154 2.99 0.74 28.80
C PHE A 154 4.33 1.20 29.38
N ASP A 155 5.44 0.92 28.73
CA ASP A 155 6.77 1.37 29.18
C ASP A 155 6.90 2.90 29.12
N ARG A 156 6.40 3.55 28.08
CA ARG A 156 6.38 5.02 27.99
C ARG A 156 5.46 5.67 29.01
N LEU A 157 4.29 5.08 29.30
CA LEU A 157 3.40 5.58 30.35
C LEU A 157 4.00 5.41 31.73
N ARG A 158 4.76 4.33 31.93
CA ARG A 158 5.43 4.06 33.21
C ARG A 158 6.58 5.01 33.45
N SER A 159 7.42 5.30 32.43
CA SER A 159 8.51 6.26 32.55
C SER A 159 8.02 7.70 32.77
N GLY A 160 6.85 8.07 32.25
CA GLY A 160 6.25 9.40 32.48
C GLY A 160 5.58 9.57 33.85
N LEU A 161 5.35 8.49 34.58
CA LEU A 161 4.80 8.52 35.94
C LEU A 161 5.88 8.57 37.03
N ASP A 162 7.12 8.24 36.68
CA ASP A 162 8.25 8.26 37.62
C ASP A 162 8.95 9.63 37.66
N ASP A 163 8.53 10.61 36.83
CA ASP A 163 9.10 11.96 36.72
C ASP A 163 8.22 13.07 37.44
N GLU A 164 7.17 12.71 38.19
CA GLU A 164 6.38 13.58 39.06
C GLU A 164 6.60 13.21 40.56
#